data_f7a4b2ca895fd40934b3373d05eac73d
#
_entry.id   f7a4b2ca895fd40934b3373d05eac73d
#
_cell.length_a   1.000
_cell.length_b   1.000
_cell.length_c   1.000
_cell.angle_alpha   90.00
_cell.angle_beta   90.00
_cell.angle_gamma   90.00
#
_symmetry.space_group_name_H-M   'P 1'
#
loop_
_entity.id
_entity.type
_entity.pdbx_description
1 polymer ?
#
loop_
_entity_poly.entity_id
_entity_poly.type
_entity_poly.pdbx_seq_one_letter_code
_entity_poly.pdbx_strand_id
1 'polypeptide(L)'
;MCPTRTASTRPTPACCGVLDSFERQVPPATLGYPLAAYITTQVTQRRLDEVADALAAIPEVQQVDGISGPADLLVHVVAADADDLYRIAGQILAIDGVERTSTTLVMRELVAYRITPLLRRRAGLT
;
A
#
# COMPACT_ATOMS: atom_id res chain seq x y z
N MET A 1 -17.93 -4.11 -20.15
CA MET A 1 -18.31 -3.94 -18.74
C MET A 1 -17.50 -4.86 -17.86
N CYS A 2 -16.97 -4.35 -16.75
CA CYS A 2 -16.23 -5.18 -15.82
C CYS A 2 -17.15 -6.19 -15.14
N PRO A 3 -16.71 -7.45 -15.00
CA PRO A 3 -17.49 -8.41 -14.24
C PRO A 3 -17.56 -7.99 -12.78
N THR A 4 -18.65 -8.35 -12.15
CA THR A 4 -18.82 -8.08 -10.73
C THR A 4 -17.77 -8.86 -9.95
N ARG A 5 -17.07 -8.17 -9.06
CA ARG A 5 -16.02 -8.77 -8.26
C ARG A 5 -16.60 -9.39 -7.00
N THR A 6 -16.27 -10.64 -6.76
CA THR A 6 -16.58 -11.26 -5.48
C THR A 6 -15.60 -10.76 -4.42
N ALA A 7 -15.91 -11.01 -3.16
CA ALA A 7 -15.12 -10.47 -2.05
C ALA A 7 -13.64 -10.82 -2.10
N SER A 8 -13.29 -11.99 -2.59
CA SER A 8 -11.90 -12.46 -2.63
C SER A 8 -11.29 -12.43 -4.02
N THR A 9 -12.02 -11.98 -5.02
CA THR A 9 -11.58 -12.04 -6.40
C THR A 9 -11.03 -10.69 -6.83
N ARG A 10 -9.85 -10.70 -7.44
CA ARG A 10 -9.29 -9.49 -8.02
C ARG A 10 -9.96 -9.17 -9.33
N PRO A 11 -10.04 -7.87 -9.72
CA PRO A 11 -10.54 -7.51 -11.02
C PRO A 11 -9.66 -8.10 -12.11
N THR A 12 -10.26 -8.46 -13.24
CA THR A 12 -9.46 -8.93 -14.37
C THR A 12 -8.70 -7.76 -14.99
N PRO A 13 -7.44 -7.95 -15.41
CA PRO A 13 -6.68 -6.88 -16.06
C PRO A 13 -7.34 -6.34 -17.31
N ALA A 14 -7.96 -7.18 -18.11
CA ALA A 14 -8.59 -6.75 -19.35
C ALA A 14 -9.74 -5.79 -19.10
N CYS A 15 -10.43 -5.94 -17.98
CA CYS A 15 -11.59 -5.13 -17.67
C CYS A 15 -11.23 -3.89 -16.83
N CYS A 16 -10.32 -4.02 -15.87
CA CYS A 16 -10.07 -2.98 -14.87
C CYS A 16 -8.69 -2.32 -14.97
N GLY A 17 -7.90 -2.65 -16.01
CA GLY A 17 -6.57 -2.07 -16.18
C GLY A 17 -6.57 -0.56 -16.34
N VAL A 18 -7.59 -0.01 -17.01
CA VAL A 18 -7.71 1.43 -17.18
C VAL A 18 -7.90 2.11 -15.82
N LEU A 19 -8.71 1.52 -14.97
CA LEU A 19 -8.97 2.07 -13.64
C LEU A 19 -7.71 2.03 -12.77
N ASP A 20 -6.94 0.95 -12.83
CA ASP A 20 -5.67 0.85 -12.13
C ASP A 20 -4.69 1.93 -12.59
N SER A 21 -4.59 2.15 -13.90
CA SER A 21 -3.74 3.20 -14.44
C SER A 21 -4.16 4.58 -13.95
N PHE A 22 -5.47 4.84 -13.90
CA PHE A 22 -6.00 6.09 -13.42
C PHE A 22 -5.66 6.30 -11.95
N GLU A 23 -5.84 5.29 -11.12
CA GLU A 23 -5.51 5.37 -9.71
C GLU A 23 -4.04 5.72 -9.48
N ARG A 24 -3.14 5.12 -10.27
CA ARG A 24 -1.71 5.39 -10.16
C ARG A 24 -1.33 6.78 -10.64
N GLN A 25 -2.11 7.36 -11.53
CA GLN A 25 -1.83 8.69 -12.07
C GLN A 25 -2.27 9.82 -11.16
N VAL A 26 -3.17 9.56 -10.21
CA VAL A 26 -3.63 10.59 -9.27
C VAL A 26 -2.73 10.58 -8.04
N PRO A 27 -1.88 11.60 -7.85
CA PRO A 27 -1.03 11.64 -6.67
C PRO A 27 -1.89 11.86 -5.42
N PRO A 28 -1.60 11.17 -4.32
CA PRO A 28 -2.33 11.39 -3.06
C PRO A 28 -2.24 12.83 -2.57
N ALA A 29 -1.14 13.53 -2.86
CA ALA A 29 -1.00 14.93 -2.47
C ALA A 29 -2.11 15.81 -3.06
N THR A 30 -2.57 15.49 -4.27
CA THR A 30 -3.68 16.20 -4.92
C THR A 30 -4.97 16.06 -4.13
N LEU A 31 -5.13 14.97 -3.39
CA LEU A 31 -6.31 14.69 -2.58
C LEU A 31 -6.16 15.15 -1.12
N GLY A 32 -5.09 15.90 -0.81
CA GLY A 32 -4.85 16.39 0.55
C GLY A 32 -4.00 15.48 1.43
N TYR A 33 -3.26 14.54 0.83
CA TYR A 33 -2.41 13.60 1.56
C TYR A 33 -0.96 13.70 1.09
N PRO A 34 -0.25 14.79 1.46
CA PRO A 34 1.12 15.01 0.97
C PRO A 34 2.17 14.13 1.64
N LEU A 35 1.90 13.57 2.81
CA LEU A 35 2.87 12.71 3.50
C LEU A 35 2.67 11.27 3.10
N ALA A 36 3.77 10.57 2.84
CA ALA A 36 3.78 9.14 2.60
C ALA A 36 4.67 8.47 3.64
N ALA A 37 4.28 7.30 4.08
CA ALA A 37 5.04 6.55 5.06
C ALA A 37 4.92 5.05 4.81
N TYR A 38 5.91 4.31 5.30
CA TYR A 38 5.88 2.86 5.33
C TYR A 38 5.78 2.43 6.78
N ILE A 39 4.83 1.56 7.06
CA ILE A 39 4.67 1.01 8.40
C ILE A 39 4.96 -0.48 8.31
N THR A 40 6.07 -0.91 8.92
CA THR A 40 6.36 -2.33 9.04
C THR A 40 5.60 -2.89 10.23
N THR A 41 4.99 -4.04 10.04
CA THR A 41 4.05 -4.59 11.01
C THR A 41 4.36 -6.04 11.27
N GLN A 42 4.47 -6.39 12.55
CA GLN A 42 4.57 -7.78 12.99
C GLN A 42 3.18 -8.25 13.40
N VAL A 43 2.78 -9.40 12.88
CA VAL A 43 1.43 -9.92 13.14
C VAL A 43 1.51 -11.38 13.59
N THR A 44 0.46 -11.81 14.28
CA THR A 44 0.28 -13.23 14.58
C THR A 44 -0.05 -13.96 13.29
N GLN A 45 0.76 -14.94 12.91
CA GLN A 45 0.63 -15.62 11.60
C GLN A 45 -0.75 -16.17 11.34
N ARG A 46 -1.41 -16.71 12.34
CA ARG A 46 -2.76 -17.25 12.19
C ARG A 46 -3.80 -16.20 11.87
N ARG A 47 -3.48 -14.93 12.09
CA ARG A 47 -4.39 -13.81 11.89
C ARG A 47 -4.00 -12.92 10.73
N LEU A 48 -3.06 -13.36 9.92
CA LEU A 48 -2.52 -12.56 8.83
C LEU A 48 -3.62 -12.06 7.89
N ASP A 49 -4.50 -12.96 7.45
CA ASP A 49 -5.57 -12.60 6.52
C ASP A 49 -6.56 -11.62 7.14
N GLU A 50 -6.90 -11.83 8.42
CA GLU A 50 -7.79 -10.91 9.14
C GLU A 50 -7.18 -9.53 9.28
N VAL A 51 -5.88 -9.47 9.59
CA VAL A 51 -5.16 -8.20 9.69
C VAL A 51 -5.13 -7.50 8.34
N ALA A 52 -4.85 -8.24 7.26
CA ALA A 52 -4.85 -7.66 5.93
C ALA A 52 -6.21 -7.07 5.56
N ASP A 53 -7.29 -7.76 5.88
CA ASP A 53 -8.64 -7.26 5.64
C ASP A 53 -8.92 -5.98 6.43
N ALA A 54 -8.50 -5.95 7.70
CA ALA A 54 -8.67 -4.77 8.54
C ALA A 54 -7.87 -3.58 8.01
N LEU A 55 -6.65 -3.82 7.52
CA LEU A 55 -5.84 -2.78 6.89
C LEU A 55 -6.50 -2.25 5.63
N ALA A 56 -7.09 -3.14 4.84
CA ALA A 56 -7.76 -2.73 3.60
C ALA A 56 -8.97 -1.83 3.87
N ALA A 57 -9.52 -1.87 5.07
CA ALA A 57 -10.63 -1.01 5.46
C ALA A 57 -10.22 0.42 5.82
N ILE A 58 -8.93 0.68 5.95
CA ILE A 58 -8.40 2.02 6.27
C ILE A 58 -8.13 2.74 4.95
N PRO A 59 -8.85 3.86 4.66
CA PRO A 59 -8.72 4.52 3.35
C PRO A 59 -7.32 5.04 3.05
N GLU A 60 -6.56 5.44 4.06
CA GLU A 60 -5.21 5.97 3.91
C GLU A 60 -4.18 4.89 3.59
N VAL A 61 -4.53 3.62 3.72
CA VAL A 61 -3.66 2.51 3.33
C VAL A 61 -3.74 2.33 1.82
N GLN A 62 -2.62 2.52 1.14
CA GLN A 62 -2.57 2.40 -0.31
C GLN A 62 -2.18 1.02 -0.79
N GLN A 63 -1.36 0.34 -0.02
CA GLN A 63 -0.86 -0.97 -0.43
C GLN A 63 -0.33 -1.71 0.80
N VAL A 64 -0.52 -3.02 0.81
CA VAL A 64 0.01 -3.89 1.85
C VAL A 64 0.74 -5.03 1.17
N ASP A 65 2.01 -5.21 1.52
CA ASP A 65 2.84 -6.30 1.00
C ASP A 65 3.24 -7.23 2.12
N GLY A 66 3.16 -8.52 1.87
CA GLY A 66 3.78 -9.51 2.75
C GLY A 66 5.28 -9.52 2.49
N ILE A 67 6.08 -9.43 3.54
CA ILE A 67 7.53 -9.38 3.41
C ILE A 67 8.20 -10.45 4.25
N SER A 68 9.44 -10.75 3.91
CA SER A 68 10.28 -11.61 4.72
C SER A 68 11.17 -10.75 5.62
N GLY A 69 11.69 -11.35 6.69
CA GLY A 69 12.57 -10.66 7.61
C GLY A 69 11.92 -10.45 8.97
N PRO A 70 12.35 -9.42 9.72
CA PRO A 70 11.86 -9.22 11.10
C PRO A 70 10.40 -8.77 11.18
N ALA A 71 9.84 -8.22 10.10
CA ALA A 71 8.44 -7.84 10.05
C ALA A 71 7.70 -8.71 9.05
N ASP A 72 6.40 -8.80 9.17
CA ASP A 72 5.57 -9.66 8.32
C ASP A 72 4.89 -8.88 7.20
N LEU A 73 4.55 -7.63 7.43
CA LEU A 73 3.86 -6.79 6.45
C LEU A 73 4.55 -5.46 6.30
N LEU A 74 4.52 -4.94 5.08
CA LEU A 74 4.92 -3.58 4.76
C LEU A 74 3.68 -2.83 4.29
N VAL A 75 3.25 -1.83 5.05
CA VAL A 75 2.04 -1.08 4.78
C VAL A 75 2.41 0.30 4.26
N HIS A 76 1.92 0.63 3.07
CA HIS A 76 2.10 1.96 2.48
C HIS A 76 0.92 2.81 2.85
N VAL A 77 1.15 3.92 3.53
CA VAL A 77 0.09 4.83 3.94
C VAL A 77 0.39 6.25 3.48
N VAL A 78 -0.68 7.03 3.37
CA VAL A 78 -0.57 8.46 3.13
C VAL A 78 -1.30 9.19 4.23
N ALA A 79 -0.86 10.41 4.52
CA ALA A 79 -1.44 11.20 5.60
C ALA A 79 -1.45 12.68 5.23
N ALA A 80 -2.39 13.42 5.83
CA ALA A 80 -2.51 14.85 5.60
C ALA A 80 -1.38 15.63 6.30
N ASP A 81 -0.98 15.18 7.48
CA ASP A 81 0.08 15.79 8.28
C ASP A 81 0.61 14.77 9.29
N ALA A 82 1.53 15.21 10.14
CA ALA A 82 2.14 14.32 11.12
C ALA A 82 1.14 13.78 12.14
N ASP A 83 0.20 14.61 12.57
CA ASP A 83 -0.84 14.18 13.52
C ASP A 83 -1.74 13.12 12.88
N ASP A 84 -2.08 13.29 11.62
CA ASP A 84 -2.87 12.32 10.89
C ASP A 84 -2.12 11.00 10.75
N LEU A 85 -0.82 11.05 10.48
CA LEU A 85 0.01 9.85 10.41
C LEU A 85 0.03 9.12 11.75
N TYR A 86 0.15 9.86 12.84
CA TYR A 86 0.11 9.28 14.18
C TYR A 86 -1.22 8.59 14.44
N ARG A 87 -2.32 9.20 14.04
CA ARG A 87 -3.65 8.61 14.14
C ARG A 87 -3.76 7.29 13.36
N ILE A 88 -3.26 7.29 12.11
CA ILE A 88 -3.29 6.11 11.25
C ILE A 88 -2.44 4.98 11.86
N ALA A 89 -1.25 5.31 12.35
CA ALA A 89 -0.39 4.32 12.99
C ALA A 89 -1.07 3.71 14.22
N GLY A 90 -1.78 4.54 14.98
CA GLY A 90 -2.55 4.06 16.13
C GLY A 90 -3.69 3.13 15.73
N GLN A 91 -4.38 3.45 14.64
CA GLN A 91 -5.43 2.58 14.12
C GLN A 91 -4.88 1.21 13.72
N ILE A 92 -3.72 1.20 13.09
CA ILE A 92 -3.08 -0.05 12.67
C ILE A 92 -2.66 -0.87 13.89
N LEU A 93 -2.05 -0.22 14.87
CA LEU A 93 -1.61 -0.90 16.08
C LEU A 93 -2.81 -1.47 16.87
N ALA A 94 -3.97 -0.86 16.77
CA ALA A 94 -5.18 -1.30 17.46
C ALA A 94 -5.84 -2.52 16.79
N ILE A 95 -5.41 -2.90 15.59
CA ILE A 95 -5.98 -4.06 14.92
C ILE A 95 -5.60 -5.32 15.70
N ASP A 96 -6.59 -6.15 15.97
CA ASP A 96 -6.36 -7.41 16.67
C ASP A 96 -5.50 -8.33 15.81
N GLY A 97 -4.40 -8.82 16.38
CA GLY A 97 -3.42 -9.63 15.66
C GLY A 97 -2.14 -8.87 15.33
N VAL A 98 -2.15 -7.56 15.40
CA VAL A 98 -0.95 -6.73 15.23
C VAL A 98 -0.19 -6.69 16.54
N GLU A 99 1.07 -7.11 16.51
CA GLU A 99 1.92 -7.17 17.71
C GLU A 99 2.80 -5.94 17.85
N ARG A 100 3.37 -5.46 16.74
CA ARG A 100 4.30 -4.35 16.76
C ARG A 100 4.30 -3.63 15.43
N THR A 101 4.45 -2.33 15.47
CA THR A 101 4.58 -1.50 14.26
C THR A 101 5.80 -0.60 14.37
N SER A 102 6.36 -0.26 13.21
CA SER A 102 7.43 0.71 13.11
C SER A 102 7.14 1.58 11.90
N THR A 103 7.08 2.89 12.11
CA THR A 103 6.71 3.85 11.05
C THR A 103 7.95 4.54 10.52
N THR A 104 8.09 4.55 9.20
CA THR A 104 9.17 5.24 8.50
C THR A 104 8.57 6.23 7.54
N LEU A 105 8.85 7.51 7.75
CA LEU A 105 8.33 8.57 6.89
C LEU A 105 9.18 8.66 5.62
N VAL A 106 8.52 8.78 4.47
CA VAL A 106 9.21 9.04 3.21
C VAL A 106 9.55 10.53 3.20
N MET A 107 10.84 10.85 3.28
CA MET A 107 11.29 12.22 3.34
C MET A 107 11.34 12.87 1.96
N ARG A 108 11.79 12.12 0.96
CA ARG A 108 11.91 12.61 -0.40
C ARG A 108 12.02 11.44 -1.37
N GLU A 109 11.29 11.54 -2.45
CA GLU A 109 11.39 10.56 -3.53
C GLU A 109 12.60 10.92 -4.39
N LEU A 110 13.56 10.01 -4.48
CA LEU A 110 14.79 10.24 -5.23
C LEU A 110 14.70 9.72 -6.65
N VAL A 111 14.01 8.58 -6.83
CA VAL A 111 13.71 8.01 -8.14
C VAL A 111 12.24 7.63 -8.13
N ALA A 112 11.47 8.25 -9.01
CA ALA A 112 10.05 7.95 -9.11
C ALA A 112 9.83 6.54 -9.66
N TYR A 113 8.68 5.95 -9.32
CA TYR A 113 8.29 4.67 -9.88
C TYR A 113 8.42 4.72 -11.40
N ARG A 114 9.05 3.70 -11.96
CA ARG A 114 9.27 3.61 -13.40
C ARG A 114 9.41 2.17 -13.84
N ILE A 115 9.03 1.91 -15.07
CA ILE A 115 9.14 0.57 -15.65
C ILE A 115 9.95 0.59 -16.96
N THR A 116 10.13 1.77 -17.55
CA THR A 116 10.81 1.92 -18.84
C THR A 116 12.18 1.26 -18.91
N PRO A 117 13.06 1.41 -17.90
CA PRO A 117 14.37 0.75 -17.96
C PRO A 117 14.28 -0.77 -18.05
N LEU A 118 13.30 -1.38 -17.38
CA LEU A 118 13.10 -2.83 -17.45
C LEU A 118 12.62 -3.24 -18.83
N LEU A 119 11.71 -2.47 -19.42
CA LEU A 119 11.23 -2.74 -20.76
C LEU A 119 12.36 -2.65 -21.78
N ARG A 120 13.23 -1.65 -21.66
CA ARG A 120 14.39 -1.49 -22.52
C ARG A 120 15.35 -2.66 -22.40
N ARG A 121 15.61 -3.10 -21.19
CA ARG A 121 16.49 -4.23 -20.94
C ARG A 121 15.95 -5.51 -21.55
N ARG A 122 14.65 -5.75 -21.42
CA ARG A 122 13.99 -6.92 -22.00
C ARG A 122 14.05 -6.90 -23.51
N ALA A 123 14.03 -5.71 -24.10
CA ALA A 123 14.15 -5.54 -25.56
C ALA A 123 15.61 -5.49 -26.03
N GLY A 124 16.59 -5.53 -25.14
CA GLY A 124 18.00 -5.45 -25.50
C GLY A 124 18.48 -4.05 -25.85
N LEU A 125 17.82 -3.02 -25.35
CA LEU A 125 18.09 -1.62 -25.70
C LEU A 125 18.80 -0.84 -24.58
N THR A 126 19.58 -1.43 -23.78
CA THR A 126 20.29 -0.71 -22.69
C THR A 126 21.31 0.29 -23.18
#